data_76a715de72e68f587711c3b60ee6eced
#
_entry.id   76a715de72e68f587711c3b60ee6eced
#
_cell.length_a   1.000
_cell.length_b   1.000
_cell.length_c   1.000
_cell.angle_alpha   90.00
_cell.angle_beta   90.00
_cell.angle_gamma   90.00
#
_symmetry.space_group_name_H-M   'P 1'
#
loop_
_entity.id
_entity.type
_entity.pdbx_description
1 polymer ?
#
loop_
_entity_poly.entity_id
_entity_poly.type
_entity_poly.pdbx_seq_one_letter_code
_entity_poly.pdbx_strand_id
1 'polypeptide(L)'
;MEQTLHYVNGEECSPEDRIVRYVEPEDELPVRVVFVPKTAKAPRVIAIEPTAMQYMQQGILRSLESAIETDYLGSRFISWSSQIPNQDLAYRGSLSGSLATLDLSEASDSVSWKLVQKMLGNFPHLFGGVDATRSRRATLPSNVHHPMAGEVIPLAKFASMGSALCFPFEAMVFCTIVFLGIERALGHSLSTRELTRFVDKVRVYGDDIIVPVEFVPSVIDTLSEFGFTVNRSKSFWNGKFRESCGKEYFNGFDVSIVKIRRYFPTSRQDALGVASMVSLCNQFYLAGYWKCVRWLDNQIERLIPFPAVGRDQNDPLDWFESSPSLGKISYLAYKPDGYDQSLQRDFVTCATLHLVIPINSVDGYEALMKFFLRAYNLERESGLDGLLAVDKKHLVRSGRPSSVSIKVKKVYPL
;
A
#
# COMPACT_ATOMS: atom_id res chain seq x y z
N MET A 1 28.91 3.24 10.44
CA MET A 1 28.04 2.14 10.93
C MET A 1 28.75 1.30 12.01
N GLU A 2 30.06 1.15 11.97
CA GLU A 2 30.84 0.43 13.01
C GLU A 2 30.78 1.03 14.42
N GLN A 3 30.65 2.35 14.55
CA GLN A 3 30.67 3.01 15.87
C GLN A 3 29.34 2.95 16.65
N THR A 4 28.23 2.66 15.99
CA THR A 4 26.89 2.68 16.61
C THR A 4 26.54 1.35 17.28
N LEU A 5 27.17 0.25 16.91
CA LEU A 5 26.91 -1.08 17.47
C LEU A 5 27.59 -1.31 18.83
N HIS A 6 28.52 -0.42 19.25
CA HIS A 6 29.29 -0.58 20.49
C HIS A 6 28.52 -0.30 21.79
N TYR A 7 27.29 0.21 21.75
CA TYR A 7 26.60 0.76 22.92
C TYR A 7 25.21 0.19 23.25
N VAL A 8 24.82 -0.93 22.68
CA VAL A 8 23.43 -1.38 22.82
C VAL A 8 23.13 -2.15 24.11
N ASN A 9 23.97 -2.48 24.97
CA ASN A 9 23.60 -3.03 26.31
C ASN A 9 24.67 -2.93 27.39
N GLY A 10 25.76 -2.21 27.19
CA GLY A 10 26.85 -2.13 28.20
C GLY A 10 27.68 -3.42 28.32
N GLU A 11 27.35 -4.44 27.55
CA GLU A 11 28.17 -5.66 27.42
C GLU A 11 29.00 -5.54 26.14
N GLU A 12 30.29 -5.84 26.25
CA GLU A 12 31.14 -5.94 25.07
C GLU A 12 30.61 -7.07 24.18
N CYS A 13 30.20 -6.71 22.94
CA CYS A 13 29.87 -7.70 21.93
C CYS A 13 31.00 -8.72 21.82
N SER A 14 30.65 -10.00 21.73
CA SER A 14 31.67 -11.03 21.55
C SER A 14 32.46 -10.77 20.26
N PRO A 15 33.71 -11.18 20.14
CA PRO A 15 34.47 -11.02 18.91
C PRO A 15 33.76 -11.60 17.67
N GLU A 16 32.92 -12.62 17.85
CA GLU A 16 32.14 -13.26 16.81
C GLU A 16 30.98 -12.39 16.35
N ASP A 17 30.38 -11.56 17.21
CA ASP A 17 29.33 -10.62 16.91
C ASP A 17 29.82 -9.37 16.16
N ARG A 18 31.14 -9.15 16.14
CA ARG A 18 31.77 -8.01 15.43
C ARG A 18 32.08 -8.30 13.97
N ILE A 19 31.94 -9.53 13.51
CA ILE A 19 32.26 -9.92 12.14
C ILE A 19 31.07 -9.66 11.25
N VAL A 20 31.06 -8.49 10.58
CA VAL A 20 30.15 -8.25 9.47
C VAL A 20 30.56 -9.18 8.33
N ARG A 21 29.74 -10.18 8.05
CA ARG A 21 29.94 -11.07 6.92
C ARG A 21 29.45 -10.39 5.65
N TYR A 22 30.39 -9.92 4.83
CA TYR A 22 30.07 -9.46 3.48
C TYR A 22 29.74 -10.68 2.63
N VAL A 23 28.68 -10.57 1.86
CA VAL A 23 28.23 -11.61 0.94
C VAL A 23 28.42 -11.10 -0.48
N GLU A 24 29.11 -11.86 -1.30
CA GLU A 24 29.28 -11.54 -2.72
C GLU A 24 27.92 -11.60 -3.45
N PRO A 25 27.74 -10.81 -4.53
CA PRO A 25 26.47 -10.79 -5.26
C PRO A 25 25.96 -12.16 -5.73
N GLU A 26 26.86 -13.13 -5.93
CA GLU A 26 26.50 -14.48 -6.33
C GLU A 26 25.99 -15.35 -5.18
N ASP A 27 26.34 -14.98 -3.94
CA ASP A 27 25.94 -15.69 -2.72
C ASP A 27 24.73 -15.03 -2.02
N GLU A 28 24.22 -13.91 -2.54
CA GLU A 28 23.03 -13.25 -2.01
C GLU A 28 21.83 -14.19 -1.96
N LEU A 29 21.06 -14.09 -0.88
CA LEU A 29 19.80 -14.82 -0.77
C LEU A 29 18.80 -14.31 -1.83
N PRO A 30 18.22 -15.22 -2.64
CA PRO A 30 17.20 -14.83 -3.61
C PRO A 30 15.90 -14.37 -2.93
N VAL A 31 15.15 -13.49 -3.57
CA VAL A 31 13.76 -13.21 -3.14
C VAL A 31 12.91 -14.46 -3.27
N ARG A 32 11.96 -14.63 -2.38
CA ARG A 32 11.02 -15.74 -2.41
C ARG A 32 9.71 -15.32 -3.05
N VAL A 33 9.40 -15.83 -4.22
CA VAL A 33 8.14 -15.57 -4.93
C VAL A 33 6.97 -16.20 -4.19
N VAL A 34 5.89 -15.46 -4.04
CA VAL A 34 4.62 -15.92 -3.46
C VAL A 34 3.43 -15.37 -4.26
N PHE A 35 2.33 -16.13 -4.28
CA PHE A 35 1.10 -15.76 -4.95
C PHE A 35 0.08 -15.26 -3.93
N VAL A 36 -0.45 -14.05 -4.15
CA VAL A 36 -1.47 -13.45 -3.28
C VAL A 36 -2.77 -13.32 -4.07
N PRO A 37 -3.91 -13.76 -3.53
CA PRO A 37 -5.20 -13.59 -4.21
C PRO A 37 -5.47 -12.11 -4.52
N LYS A 38 -5.72 -11.81 -5.80
CA LYS A 38 -6.11 -10.46 -6.28
C LYS A 38 -7.51 -10.46 -6.86
N THR A 39 -7.75 -11.37 -7.79
CA THR A 39 -9.02 -11.54 -8.49
C THR A 39 -9.35 -13.02 -8.60
N ALA A 40 -10.57 -13.35 -9.03
CA ALA A 40 -10.95 -14.73 -9.33
C ALA A 40 -10.19 -15.33 -10.55
N LYS A 41 -9.59 -14.49 -11.39
CA LYS A 41 -8.90 -14.92 -12.62
C LYS A 41 -7.42 -15.25 -12.40
N ALA A 42 -6.70 -14.42 -11.65
CA ALA A 42 -5.26 -14.60 -11.44
C ALA A 42 -4.82 -14.02 -10.09
N PRO A 43 -3.88 -14.68 -9.40
CA PRO A 43 -3.23 -14.13 -8.23
C PRO A 43 -2.28 -12.99 -8.63
N ARG A 44 -1.93 -12.14 -7.66
CA ARG A 44 -0.82 -11.20 -7.79
C ARG A 44 0.47 -11.92 -7.44
N VAL A 45 1.48 -11.79 -8.27
CA VAL A 45 2.83 -12.29 -7.98
C VAL A 45 3.56 -11.25 -7.16
N ILE A 46 3.97 -11.60 -5.96
CA ILE A 46 4.82 -10.76 -5.11
C ILE A 46 6.09 -11.53 -4.73
N ALA A 47 7.11 -10.83 -4.28
CA ALA A 47 8.31 -11.46 -3.78
C ALA A 47 8.63 -10.96 -2.36
N ILE A 48 9.03 -11.87 -1.51
CA ILE A 48 9.48 -11.56 -0.15
C ILE A 48 10.98 -11.35 -0.22
N GLU A 49 11.42 -10.13 0.08
CA GLU A 49 12.82 -9.76 0.16
C GLU A 49 13.49 -10.41 1.37
N PRO A 50 14.80 -10.74 1.31
CA PRO A 50 15.58 -11.05 2.50
C PRO A 50 15.53 -9.90 3.50
N THR A 51 15.44 -10.23 4.80
CA THR A 51 15.17 -9.23 5.85
C THR A 51 16.18 -8.08 5.86
N ALA A 52 17.48 -8.38 5.71
CA ALA A 52 18.53 -7.37 5.68
C ALA A 52 18.38 -6.43 4.47
N MET A 53 18.10 -6.99 3.28
CA MET A 53 17.87 -6.21 2.07
C MET A 53 16.66 -5.28 2.25
N GLN A 54 15.54 -5.81 2.72
CA GLN A 54 14.32 -5.02 2.96
C GLN A 54 14.57 -3.90 3.97
N TYR A 55 15.33 -4.15 5.03
CA TYR A 55 15.66 -3.14 6.03
C TYR A 55 16.47 -1.98 5.42
N MET A 56 17.52 -2.30 4.66
CA MET A 56 18.35 -1.28 4.00
C MET A 56 17.57 -0.54 2.92
N GLN A 57 16.73 -1.22 2.15
CA GLN A 57 15.83 -0.60 1.18
C GLN A 57 14.88 0.42 1.84
N GLN A 58 14.37 0.12 3.04
CA GLN A 58 13.55 1.06 3.82
C GLN A 58 14.33 2.34 4.21
N GLY A 59 15.60 2.21 4.52
CA GLY A 59 16.48 3.36 4.79
C GLY A 59 16.63 4.26 3.55
N ILE A 60 16.88 3.65 2.37
CA ILE A 60 16.97 4.37 1.09
C ILE A 60 15.64 5.04 0.75
N LEU A 61 14.52 4.30 0.90
CA LEU A 61 13.18 4.82 0.66
C LEU A 61 12.92 6.10 1.44
N ARG A 62 13.19 6.10 2.74
CA ARG A 62 12.98 7.27 3.59
C ARG A 62 13.80 8.48 3.16
N SER A 63 15.05 8.25 2.74
CA SER A 63 15.89 9.32 2.21
C SER A 63 15.35 9.89 0.91
N LEU A 64 14.85 9.03 0.00
CA LEU A 64 14.20 9.45 -1.23
C LEU A 64 12.89 10.19 -0.97
N GLU A 65 12.05 9.68 -0.06
CA GLU A 65 10.79 10.30 0.33
C GLU A 65 11.03 11.71 0.85
N SER A 66 11.95 11.87 1.81
CA SER A 66 12.31 13.18 2.34
C SER A 66 12.84 14.12 1.27
N ALA A 67 13.69 13.62 0.36
CA ALA A 67 14.24 14.45 -0.73
C ALA A 67 13.16 14.92 -1.71
N ILE A 68 12.23 14.05 -2.08
CA ILE A 68 11.15 14.40 -3.03
C ILE A 68 10.07 15.25 -2.36
N GLU A 69 9.70 14.99 -1.10
CA GLU A 69 8.71 15.80 -0.38
C GLU A 69 9.21 17.23 -0.11
N THR A 70 10.51 17.42 0.04
CA THR A 70 11.11 18.74 0.22
C THR A 70 11.37 19.47 -1.09
N ASP A 71 11.46 18.76 -2.22
CA ASP A 71 11.62 19.39 -3.53
C ASP A 71 10.30 19.96 -4.04
N TYR A 72 10.33 21.23 -4.47
CA TYR A 72 9.12 21.94 -4.90
C TYR A 72 8.41 21.27 -6.08
N LEU A 73 9.16 20.78 -7.08
CA LEU A 73 8.60 20.14 -8.27
C LEU A 73 8.35 18.64 -8.03
N GLY A 74 9.31 17.96 -7.40
CA GLY A 74 9.20 16.53 -7.11
C GLY A 74 7.92 16.19 -6.36
N SER A 75 7.63 16.91 -5.28
CA SER A 75 6.41 16.71 -4.46
C SER A 75 5.10 16.97 -5.23
N ARG A 76 5.16 17.76 -6.31
CA ARG A 76 3.99 18.06 -7.14
C ARG A 76 3.72 17.01 -8.21
N PHE A 77 4.74 16.31 -8.68
CA PHE A 77 4.62 15.33 -9.76
C PHE A 77 4.56 13.89 -9.27
N ILE A 78 5.23 13.57 -8.16
CA ILE A 78 5.30 12.21 -7.61
C ILE A 78 4.79 12.24 -6.17
N SER A 79 4.05 11.20 -5.80
CA SER A 79 3.73 10.88 -4.41
C SER A 79 3.63 9.38 -4.27
N TRP A 80 3.95 8.87 -3.09
CA TRP A 80 3.67 7.50 -2.70
C TRP A 80 3.05 7.40 -1.31
N SER A 81 2.95 8.52 -0.59
CA SER A 81 2.31 8.60 0.72
C SER A 81 0.80 8.86 0.65
N SER A 82 0.31 9.58 -0.38
CA SER A 82 -1.10 9.96 -0.51
C SER A 82 -1.64 9.79 -1.93
N GLN A 83 -2.79 9.12 -2.03
CA GLN A 83 -3.55 8.93 -3.27
C GLN A 83 -4.46 10.12 -3.61
N ILE A 84 -4.76 10.97 -2.61
CA ILE A 84 -5.74 12.07 -2.73
C ILE A 84 -5.42 13.00 -3.91
N PRO A 85 -4.17 13.45 -4.14
CA PRO A 85 -3.89 14.35 -5.25
C PRO A 85 -4.19 13.76 -6.64
N ASN A 86 -3.97 12.44 -6.84
CA ASN A 86 -4.34 11.76 -8.07
C ASN A 86 -5.86 11.69 -8.23
N GLN A 87 -6.57 11.35 -7.14
CA GLN A 87 -8.03 11.31 -7.13
C GLN A 87 -8.64 12.68 -7.45
N ASP A 88 -8.10 13.77 -6.89
CA ASP A 88 -8.53 15.15 -7.19
C ASP A 88 -8.30 15.53 -8.65
N LEU A 89 -7.16 15.18 -9.24
CA LEU A 89 -6.90 15.43 -10.64
C LEU A 89 -7.79 14.60 -11.57
N ALA A 90 -8.10 13.35 -11.21
CA ALA A 90 -9.07 12.53 -11.93
C ALA A 90 -10.48 13.16 -11.85
N TYR A 91 -10.90 13.65 -10.68
CA TYR A 91 -12.15 14.41 -10.52
C TYR A 91 -12.19 15.65 -11.43
N ARG A 92 -11.15 16.51 -11.40
CA ARG A 92 -11.03 17.70 -12.26
C ARG A 92 -10.99 17.32 -13.75
N GLY A 93 -10.27 16.24 -14.10
CA GLY A 93 -10.23 15.69 -15.46
C GLY A 93 -11.59 15.21 -15.94
N SER A 94 -12.42 14.66 -15.04
CA SER A 94 -13.79 14.26 -15.39
C SER A 94 -14.72 15.45 -15.64
N LEU A 95 -14.53 16.59 -14.96
CA LEU A 95 -15.27 17.82 -15.19
C LEU A 95 -14.86 18.51 -16.49
N SER A 96 -13.56 18.79 -16.63
CA SER A 96 -13.03 19.57 -17.77
C SER A 96 -12.87 18.79 -19.04
N GLY A 97 -12.53 17.50 -18.93
CA GLY A 97 -12.10 16.66 -20.08
C GLY A 97 -10.64 16.94 -20.50
N SER A 98 -9.89 17.81 -19.80
CA SER A 98 -8.55 18.24 -20.19
C SER A 98 -7.42 17.33 -19.67
N LEU A 99 -7.69 16.53 -18.65
CA LEU A 99 -6.73 15.57 -18.08
C LEU A 99 -7.14 14.14 -18.43
N ALA A 100 -6.16 13.33 -18.76
CA ALA A 100 -6.26 11.90 -18.96
C ALA A 100 -5.78 11.13 -17.74
N THR A 101 -6.32 9.93 -17.55
CA THR A 101 -5.81 8.95 -16.60
C THR A 101 -5.35 7.71 -17.37
N LEU A 102 -4.11 7.27 -17.14
CA LEU A 102 -3.50 6.13 -17.81
C LEU A 102 -3.10 5.09 -16.76
N ASP A 103 -3.41 3.83 -17.04
CA ASP A 103 -3.05 2.63 -16.26
C ASP A 103 -2.08 1.78 -17.10
N LEU A 104 -1.08 1.19 -16.46
CA LEU A 104 -0.11 0.35 -17.14
C LEU A 104 -0.34 -1.12 -16.82
N SER A 105 -0.15 -1.98 -17.80
CA SER A 105 -0.19 -3.43 -17.61
C SER A 105 1.16 -3.92 -17.06
N GLU A 106 1.15 -4.66 -15.95
CA GLU A 106 2.33 -5.26 -15.35
C GLU A 106 3.48 -4.25 -15.15
N ALA A 107 3.12 -3.04 -14.72
CA ALA A 107 4.00 -1.88 -14.65
C ALA A 107 5.30 -2.16 -13.88
N SER A 108 5.21 -2.59 -12.63
CA SER A 108 6.36 -2.88 -11.78
C SER A 108 7.24 -4.02 -12.30
N ASP A 109 6.64 -5.02 -12.96
CA ASP A 109 7.38 -6.14 -13.52
C ASP A 109 8.12 -5.78 -14.81
N SER A 110 7.74 -4.67 -15.45
CA SER A 110 8.32 -4.19 -16.72
C SER A 110 9.46 -3.19 -16.52
N VAL A 111 9.65 -2.64 -15.31
CA VAL A 111 10.78 -1.73 -15.02
C VAL A 111 12.09 -2.52 -15.04
N SER A 112 12.91 -2.31 -16.08
CA SER A 112 14.18 -3.01 -16.22
C SER A 112 15.27 -2.42 -15.32
N TRP A 113 16.20 -3.28 -14.84
CA TRP A 113 17.37 -2.83 -14.10
C TRP A 113 18.25 -1.85 -14.93
N LYS A 114 18.41 -2.13 -16.21
CA LYS A 114 19.20 -1.26 -17.10
C LYS A 114 18.66 0.18 -17.19
N LEU A 115 17.32 0.33 -17.16
CA LEU A 115 16.68 1.65 -17.17
C LEU A 115 16.98 2.41 -15.89
N VAL A 116 16.84 1.75 -14.73
CA VAL A 116 17.16 2.35 -13.42
C VAL A 116 18.65 2.70 -13.32
N GLN A 117 19.55 1.84 -13.79
CA GLN A 117 20.99 2.14 -13.87
C GLN A 117 21.25 3.41 -14.68
N LYS A 118 20.60 3.57 -15.82
CA LYS A 118 20.76 4.76 -16.66
C LYS A 118 20.24 6.02 -15.97
N MET A 119 19.12 5.92 -15.28
CA MET A 119 18.52 7.03 -14.52
C MET A 119 19.42 7.45 -13.36
N LEU A 120 20.05 6.50 -12.67
CA LEU A 120 20.94 6.76 -11.53
C LEU A 120 22.38 7.07 -11.90
N GLY A 121 22.74 7.10 -13.19
CA GLY A 121 24.12 7.22 -13.67
C GLY A 121 24.88 8.45 -13.14
N ASN A 122 24.17 9.53 -12.83
CA ASN A 122 24.76 10.75 -12.26
C ASN A 122 24.75 10.79 -10.72
N PHE A 123 24.27 9.74 -10.06
CA PHE A 123 24.11 9.65 -8.60
C PHE A 123 24.82 8.41 -8.04
N PRO A 124 26.18 8.38 -8.06
CA PRO A 124 26.95 7.14 -7.77
C PRO A 124 26.69 6.58 -6.36
N HIS A 125 26.49 7.41 -5.37
CA HIS A 125 26.20 6.95 -4.00
C HIS A 125 24.80 6.32 -3.88
N LEU A 126 23.79 6.93 -4.48
CA LEU A 126 22.45 6.37 -4.53
C LEU A 126 22.44 5.07 -5.35
N PHE A 127 23.11 5.09 -6.51
CA PHE A 127 23.27 3.88 -7.34
C PHE A 127 23.90 2.73 -6.55
N GLY A 128 25.04 2.99 -5.86
CA GLY A 128 25.70 1.96 -5.03
C GLY A 128 24.81 1.42 -3.94
N GLY A 129 24.04 2.27 -3.23
CA GLY A 129 23.10 1.83 -2.21
C GLY A 129 21.96 0.99 -2.77
N VAL A 130 21.38 1.40 -3.91
CA VAL A 130 20.30 0.68 -4.59
C VAL A 130 20.78 -0.65 -5.13
N ASP A 131 21.96 -0.72 -5.77
CA ASP A 131 22.54 -1.95 -6.31
C ASP A 131 22.90 -2.94 -5.19
N ALA A 132 23.49 -2.46 -4.09
CA ALA A 132 23.88 -3.29 -2.94
C ALA A 132 22.67 -3.89 -2.18
N THR A 133 21.49 -3.28 -2.31
CA THR A 133 20.26 -3.75 -1.63
C THR A 133 19.29 -4.44 -2.58
N ARG A 134 19.59 -4.51 -3.87
CA ARG A 134 18.77 -5.15 -4.87
C ARG A 134 18.99 -6.66 -4.87
N SER A 135 17.92 -7.43 -4.82
CA SER A 135 17.99 -8.86 -5.04
C SER A 135 18.09 -9.19 -6.53
N ARG A 136 19.11 -9.95 -6.92
CA ARG A 136 19.41 -10.29 -8.32
C ARG A 136 18.75 -11.57 -8.79
N ARG A 137 18.24 -12.37 -7.85
CA ARG A 137 17.67 -13.71 -8.12
C ARG A 137 16.36 -13.90 -7.38
N ALA A 138 15.52 -14.81 -7.89
CA ALA A 138 14.25 -15.17 -7.28
C ALA A 138 14.10 -16.68 -7.19
N THR A 139 13.64 -17.19 -6.04
CA THR A 139 13.23 -18.59 -5.88
C THR A 139 11.75 -18.73 -6.20
N LEU A 140 11.43 -19.61 -7.15
CA LEU A 140 10.05 -19.91 -7.50
C LEU A 140 9.42 -20.85 -6.45
N PRO A 141 8.11 -20.76 -6.18
CA PRO A 141 7.44 -21.65 -5.24
C PRO A 141 7.52 -23.11 -5.73
N SER A 142 7.85 -24.03 -4.82
CA SER A 142 7.93 -25.47 -5.14
C SER A 142 6.55 -26.14 -5.27
N ASN A 143 5.50 -25.51 -4.77
CA ASN A 143 4.12 -26.03 -4.76
C ASN A 143 3.29 -25.62 -5.99
N VAL A 144 3.90 -25.05 -7.01
CA VAL A 144 3.23 -24.69 -8.26
C VAL A 144 3.43 -25.75 -9.33
N HIS A 145 2.43 -25.95 -10.16
CA HIS A 145 2.51 -26.90 -11.27
C HIS A 145 3.22 -26.25 -12.48
N HIS A 146 4.54 -26.06 -12.36
CA HIS A 146 5.39 -25.45 -13.38
C HIS A 146 6.73 -26.17 -13.46
N PRO A 147 7.33 -26.36 -14.66
CA PRO A 147 8.61 -27.06 -14.83
C PRO A 147 9.76 -26.50 -13.98
N MET A 148 9.76 -25.20 -13.73
CA MET A 148 10.79 -24.50 -12.93
C MET A 148 10.41 -24.34 -11.45
N ALA A 149 9.45 -25.11 -10.93
CA ALA A 149 9.04 -25.03 -9.53
C ALA A 149 10.24 -25.35 -8.60
N GLY A 150 10.48 -24.44 -7.65
CA GLY A 150 11.62 -24.56 -6.72
C GLY A 150 12.96 -24.06 -7.26
N GLU A 151 13.06 -23.70 -8.54
CA GLU A 151 14.31 -23.20 -9.12
C GLU A 151 14.59 -21.75 -8.73
N VAL A 152 15.87 -21.38 -8.79
CA VAL A 152 16.36 -20.02 -8.63
C VAL A 152 16.64 -19.44 -10.01
N ILE A 153 15.95 -18.35 -10.34
CA ILE A 153 16.08 -17.65 -11.62
C ILE A 153 16.71 -16.26 -11.45
N PRO A 154 17.50 -15.78 -12.44
CA PRO A 154 18.00 -14.42 -12.44
C PRO A 154 16.88 -13.42 -12.75
N LEU A 155 16.96 -12.20 -12.17
CA LEU A 155 16.02 -11.12 -12.38
C LEU A 155 16.63 -10.02 -13.29
N ALA A 156 16.02 -9.82 -14.46
CA ALA A 156 16.34 -8.70 -15.35
C ALA A 156 15.57 -7.41 -15.00
N LYS A 157 14.43 -7.53 -14.34
CA LYS A 157 13.67 -6.40 -13.83
C LYS A 157 14.37 -5.74 -12.64
N PHE A 158 14.06 -4.48 -12.39
CA PHE A 158 14.65 -3.73 -11.28
C PHE A 158 14.34 -4.36 -9.92
N ALA A 159 13.06 -4.50 -9.62
CA ALA A 159 12.58 -5.02 -8.34
C ALA A 159 11.27 -5.80 -8.54
N SER A 160 10.88 -6.57 -7.53
CA SER A 160 9.58 -7.23 -7.50
C SER A 160 8.64 -6.46 -6.56
N MET A 161 7.33 -6.59 -6.75
CA MET A 161 6.36 -6.17 -5.74
C MET A 161 6.68 -6.85 -4.41
N GLY A 162 7.00 -6.06 -3.38
CA GLY A 162 7.50 -6.52 -2.07
C GLY A 162 8.81 -5.87 -1.68
N SER A 163 9.64 -5.46 -2.66
CA SER A 163 10.76 -4.56 -2.42
C SER A 163 10.26 -3.17 -2.03
N ALA A 164 10.87 -2.55 -1.01
CA ALA A 164 10.53 -1.19 -0.60
C ALA A 164 10.83 -0.15 -1.69
N LEU A 165 11.76 -0.44 -2.59
CA LEU A 165 12.17 0.45 -3.66
C LEU A 165 11.36 0.28 -4.96
N CYS A 166 10.54 -0.78 -5.08
CA CYS A 166 9.79 -1.07 -6.29
C CYS A 166 8.88 0.11 -6.68
N PHE A 167 7.97 0.47 -5.81
CA PHE A 167 6.97 1.50 -6.06
C PHE A 167 7.56 2.93 -6.26
N PRO A 168 8.52 3.40 -5.43
CA PRO A 168 9.13 4.72 -5.63
C PRO A 168 9.88 4.84 -6.95
N PHE A 169 10.67 3.83 -7.30
CA PHE A 169 11.42 3.84 -8.56
C PHE A 169 10.52 3.72 -9.79
N GLU A 170 9.46 2.93 -9.69
CA GLU A 170 8.41 2.84 -10.69
C GLU A 170 7.82 4.24 -10.97
N ALA A 171 7.41 4.96 -9.93
CA ALA A 171 6.85 6.31 -10.06
C ALA A 171 7.86 7.30 -10.67
N MET A 172 9.14 7.26 -10.27
CA MET A 172 10.18 8.12 -10.83
C MET A 172 10.45 7.81 -12.32
N VAL A 173 10.52 6.54 -12.68
CA VAL A 173 10.68 6.09 -14.07
C VAL A 173 9.54 6.60 -14.93
N PHE A 174 8.29 6.39 -14.52
CA PHE A 174 7.14 6.80 -15.30
C PHE A 174 7.02 8.31 -15.38
N CYS A 175 7.28 9.05 -14.30
CA CYS A 175 7.31 10.50 -14.33
C CYS A 175 8.35 11.02 -15.36
N THR A 176 9.54 10.44 -15.39
CA THR A 176 10.59 10.80 -16.35
C THR A 176 10.15 10.53 -17.79
N ILE A 177 9.54 9.36 -18.05
CA ILE A 177 9.07 8.99 -19.40
C ILE A 177 7.89 9.85 -19.85
N VAL A 178 6.99 10.21 -18.93
CA VAL A 178 5.88 11.13 -19.21
C VAL A 178 6.40 12.49 -19.67
N PHE A 179 7.35 13.06 -18.94
CA PHE A 179 7.95 14.33 -19.35
C PHE A 179 8.75 14.23 -20.64
N LEU A 180 9.47 13.13 -20.89
CA LEU A 180 10.12 12.88 -22.17
C LEU A 180 9.09 12.83 -23.33
N GLY A 181 7.93 12.22 -23.11
CA GLY A 181 6.84 12.20 -24.10
C GLY A 181 6.27 13.61 -24.34
N ILE A 182 6.16 14.44 -23.30
CA ILE A 182 5.72 15.83 -23.43
C ILE A 182 6.76 16.65 -24.20
N GLU A 183 8.05 16.53 -23.88
CA GLU A 183 9.15 17.20 -24.60
C GLU A 183 9.17 16.85 -26.09
N ARG A 184 8.96 15.59 -26.44
CA ARG A 184 8.84 15.13 -27.82
C ARG A 184 7.67 15.78 -28.55
N ALA A 185 6.52 15.88 -27.92
CA ALA A 185 5.36 16.55 -28.50
C ALA A 185 5.57 18.05 -28.69
N LEU A 186 6.33 18.69 -27.81
CA LEU A 186 6.68 20.12 -27.90
C LEU A 186 7.85 20.40 -28.83
N GLY A 187 8.68 19.39 -29.15
CA GLY A 187 9.87 19.52 -30.01
C GLY A 187 11.07 20.17 -29.31
N HIS A 188 11.05 20.34 -27.99
CA HIS A 188 12.18 20.89 -27.21
C HIS A 188 12.16 20.36 -25.77
N SER A 189 13.32 20.43 -25.11
CA SER A 189 13.46 20.07 -23.70
C SER A 189 12.88 21.13 -22.79
N LEU A 190 12.22 20.69 -21.71
CA LEU A 190 11.54 21.57 -20.76
C LEU A 190 12.53 22.22 -19.78
N SER A 191 12.48 23.53 -19.68
CA SER A 191 13.13 24.27 -18.60
C SER A 191 12.36 24.10 -17.28
N THR A 192 13.01 24.35 -16.14
CA THR A 192 12.38 24.33 -14.81
C THR A 192 11.13 25.23 -14.75
N ARG A 193 11.19 26.41 -15.42
CA ARG A 193 10.05 27.32 -15.51
C ARG A 193 8.88 26.74 -16.30
N GLU A 194 9.13 25.94 -17.31
CA GLU A 194 8.10 25.27 -18.11
C GLU A 194 7.54 24.09 -17.35
N LEU A 195 8.35 23.33 -16.61
CA LEU A 195 7.88 22.27 -15.73
C LEU A 195 6.84 22.79 -14.72
N THR A 196 7.01 24.01 -14.17
CA THR A 196 6.00 24.58 -13.25
C THR A 196 4.60 24.76 -13.88
N ARG A 197 4.48 24.85 -15.20
CA ARG A 197 3.20 24.93 -15.91
C ARG A 197 2.42 23.61 -15.93
N PHE A 198 3.11 22.50 -15.64
CA PHE A 198 2.54 21.17 -15.55
C PHE A 198 2.15 20.77 -14.12
N VAL A 199 2.47 21.61 -13.13
CA VAL A 199 1.97 21.44 -11.76
C VAL A 199 0.43 21.41 -11.79
N ASP A 200 -0.16 20.48 -11.06
CA ASP A 200 -1.61 20.18 -11.04
C ASP A 200 -2.19 19.71 -12.41
N LYS A 201 -1.34 19.25 -13.33
CA LYS A 201 -1.73 18.67 -14.63
C LYS A 201 -1.08 17.33 -14.90
N VAL A 202 0.15 17.14 -14.43
CA VAL A 202 0.88 15.87 -14.50
C VAL A 202 1.06 15.36 -13.10
N ARG A 203 0.74 14.10 -12.87
CA ARG A 203 1.00 13.42 -11.60
C ARG A 203 1.12 11.91 -11.78
N VAL A 204 2.01 11.32 -10.99
CA VAL A 204 2.28 9.88 -11.02
C VAL A 204 2.22 9.33 -9.60
N TYR A 205 1.47 8.24 -9.45
CA TYR A 205 1.38 7.46 -8.21
C TYR A 205 1.53 5.97 -8.57
N GLY A 206 2.77 5.47 -8.54
CA GLY A 206 3.07 4.14 -9.06
C GLY A 206 2.74 4.03 -10.55
N ASP A 207 1.81 3.15 -10.88
CA ASP A 207 1.30 2.90 -12.23
C ASP A 207 0.12 3.82 -12.64
N ASP A 208 -0.43 4.59 -11.70
CA ASP A 208 -1.48 5.57 -11.95
C ASP A 208 -0.88 6.90 -12.47
N ILE A 209 -1.05 7.17 -13.74
CA ILE A 209 -0.50 8.34 -14.43
C ILE A 209 -1.61 9.32 -14.82
N ILE A 210 -1.44 10.60 -14.50
CA ILE A 210 -2.30 11.68 -14.97
C ILE A 210 -1.48 12.63 -15.84
N VAL A 211 -2.04 12.98 -17.02
CA VAL A 211 -1.38 13.83 -18.00
C VAL A 211 -2.42 14.63 -18.80
N PRO A 212 -2.09 15.84 -19.32
CA PRO A 212 -3.00 16.56 -20.21
C PRO A 212 -3.31 15.75 -21.47
N VAL A 213 -4.58 15.76 -21.89
CA VAL A 213 -5.10 14.93 -23.01
C VAL A 213 -4.32 15.14 -24.30
N GLU A 214 -3.87 16.37 -24.56
CA GLU A 214 -3.12 16.73 -25.75
C GLU A 214 -1.79 15.97 -25.92
N PHE A 215 -1.16 15.56 -24.81
CA PHE A 215 0.11 14.82 -24.83
C PHE A 215 -0.05 13.30 -24.79
N VAL A 216 -1.25 12.78 -24.61
CA VAL A 216 -1.51 11.34 -24.47
C VAL A 216 -0.90 10.51 -25.59
N PRO A 217 -1.06 10.85 -26.89
CA PRO A 217 -0.48 10.03 -27.96
C PRO A 217 1.04 9.91 -27.84
N SER A 218 1.76 11.04 -27.66
CA SER A 218 3.21 11.06 -27.53
C SER A 218 3.71 10.34 -26.27
N VAL A 219 2.98 10.46 -25.16
CA VAL A 219 3.30 9.76 -23.91
C VAL A 219 3.13 8.25 -24.07
N ILE A 220 2.04 7.79 -24.72
CA ILE A 220 1.81 6.35 -24.99
C ILE A 220 2.91 5.78 -25.89
N ASP A 221 3.26 6.50 -26.96
CA ASP A 221 4.31 6.07 -27.90
C ASP A 221 5.65 5.99 -27.17
N THR A 222 5.98 6.99 -26.33
CA THR A 222 7.22 7.00 -25.55
C THR A 222 7.23 5.86 -24.53
N LEU A 223 6.15 5.62 -23.79
CA LEU A 223 6.05 4.47 -22.88
C LEU A 223 6.28 3.16 -23.61
N SER A 224 5.70 3.01 -24.80
CA SER A 224 5.85 1.79 -25.62
C SER A 224 7.28 1.57 -26.09
N GLU A 225 8.02 2.62 -26.43
CA GLU A 225 9.45 2.54 -26.79
C GLU A 225 10.33 2.04 -25.63
N PHE A 226 9.94 2.39 -24.39
CA PHE A 226 10.61 1.88 -23.19
C PHE A 226 10.12 0.51 -22.74
N GLY A 227 9.22 -0.14 -23.52
CA GLY A 227 8.70 -1.48 -23.28
C GLY A 227 7.52 -1.55 -22.33
N PHE A 228 6.88 -0.41 -22.03
CA PHE A 228 5.68 -0.38 -21.18
C PHE A 228 4.41 -0.45 -22.03
N THR A 229 3.41 -1.17 -21.54
CA THR A 229 2.14 -1.31 -22.23
C THR A 229 1.03 -0.59 -21.49
N VAL A 230 0.44 0.42 -22.15
CA VAL A 230 -0.71 1.13 -21.59
C VAL A 230 -1.96 0.26 -21.72
N ASN A 231 -2.65 0.05 -20.62
CA ASN A 231 -3.89 -0.70 -20.54
C ASN A 231 -5.05 0.16 -21.07
N ARG A 232 -5.37 0.01 -22.35
CA ARG A 232 -6.41 0.81 -23.02
C ARG A 232 -7.81 0.64 -22.41
N SER A 233 -8.09 -0.48 -21.76
CA SER A 233 -9.39 -0.73 -21.12
C SER A 233 -9.56 -0.02 -19.78
N LYS A 234 -8.44 0.43 -19.18
CA LYS A 234 -8.40 1.16 -17.92
C LYS A 234 -7.78 2.56 -18.04
N SER A 235 -7.55 3.01 -19.27
CA SER A 235 -7.01 4.33 -19.54
C SER A 235 -8.05 5.20 -20.21
N PHE A 236 -8.26 6.42 -19.68
CA PHE A 236 -9.39 7.25 -20.07
C PHE A 236 -8.92 8.66 -20.41
N TRP A 237 -9.04 9.04 -21.68
CA TRP A 237 -8.72 10.39 -22.17
C TRP A 237 -9.81 10.96 -23.10
N ASN A 238 -10.76 10.13 -23.53
CA ASN A 238 -11.93 10.54 -24.27
C ASN A 238 -13.14 10.64 -23.34
N GLY A 239 -14.07 11.56 -23.65
CA GLY A 239 -15.27 11.76 -22.85
C GLY A 239 -14.97 12.27 -21.42
N LYS A 240 -15.87 12.00 -20.49
CA LYS A 240 -15.89 12.55 -19.14
C LYS A 240 -15.58 11.55 -18.03
N PHE A 241 -15.34 10.28 -18.35
CA PHE A 241 -14.97 9.27 -17.36
C PHE A 241 -13.48 9.33 -17.05
N ARG A 242 -13.12 9.26 -15.77
CA ARG A 242 -11.72 9.16 -15.27
C ARG A 242 -11.65 8.22 -14.08
N GLU A 243 -10.59 7.43 -14.04
CA GLU A 243 -10.26 6.55 -12.90
C GLU A 243 -8.82 6.80 -12.47
N SER A 244 -8.56 6.96 -11.19
CA SER A 244 -7.21 6.92 -10.61
C SER A 244 -7.25 6.56 -9.13
N CYS A 245 -6.28 5.77 -8.69
CA CYS A 245 -6.14 5.35 -7.29
C CYS A 245 -7.44 4.78 -6.70
N GLY A 246 -8.16 3.97 -7.51
CA GLY A 246 -9.37 3.28 -7.09
C GLY A 246 -10.63 4.14 -6.95
N LYS A 247 -10.58 5.40 -7.39
CA LYS A 247 -11.73 6.30 -7.51
C LYS A 247 -12.12 6.50 -8.96
N GLU A 248 -13.42 6.40 -9.21
CA GLU A 248 -14.04 6.53 -10.53
C GLU A 248 -14.92 7.76 -10.55
N TYR A 249 -14.71 8.65 -11.53
CA TYR A 249 -15.46 9.89 -11.68
C TYR A 249 -16.07 10.03 -13.07
N PHE A 250 -17.29 10.52 -13.14
CA PHE A 250 -17.96 10.86 -14.38
C PHE A 250 -18.59 12.24 -14.27
N ASN A 251 -18.16 13.17 -15.12
CA ASN A 251 -18.67 14.54 -15.19
C ASN A 251 -18.77 15.24 -13.81
N GLY A 252 -17.74 15.02 -12.93
CA GLY A 252 -17.68 15.59 -11.60
C GLY A 252 -18.46 14.83 -10.52
N PHE A 253 -19.02 13.67 -10.83
CA PHE A 253 -19.67 12.82 -9.84
C PHE A 253 -18.77 11.62 -9.52
N ASP A 254 -18.64 11.28 -8.23
CA ASP A 254 -18.03 10.02 -7.81
C ASP A 254 -18.99 8.88 -8.19
N VAL A 255 -18.55 8.05 -9.12
CA VAL A 255 -19.28 6.88 -9.61
C VAL A 255 -18.58 5.59 -9.24
N SER A 256 -17.67 5.65 -8.26
CA SER A 256 -16.91 4.49 -7.80
C SER A 256 -17.84 3.35 -7.37
N ILE A 257 -17.60 2.17 -7.91
CA ILE A 257 -18.46 1.02 -7.68
C ILE A 257 -18.10 0.31 -6.36
N VAL A 258 -19.12 -0.11 -5.63
CA VAL A 258 -18.97 -1.00 -4.48
C VAL A 258 -18.75 -2.43 -4.98
N LYS A 259 -17.59 -3.02 -4.66
CA LYS A 259 -17.17 -4.34 -5.15
C LYS A 259 -17.44 -5.44 -4.14
N ILE A 260 -18.14 -6.52 -4.53
CA ILE A 260 -18.29 -7.74 -3.73
C ILE A 260 -16.95 -8.48 -3.76
N ARG A 261 -16.33 -8.67 -2.61
CA ARG A 261 -14.98 -9.26 -2.50
C ARG A 261 -14.98 -10.74 -2.12
N ARG A 262 -16.06 -11.24 -1.50
CA ARG A 262 -16.20 -12.62 -1.02
C ARG A 262 -17.59 -13.16 -1.28
N TYR A 263 -17.70 -14.49 -1.33
CA TYR A 263 -18.99 -15.14 -1.28
C TYR A 263 -19.68 -14.86 0.07
N PHE A 264 -21.00 -14.82 0.06
CA PHE A 264 -21.76 -14.57 1.27
C PHE A 264 -21.68 -15.80 2.20
N PRO A 265 -21.39 -15.58 3.50
CA PRO A 265 -21.32 -16.65 4.46
C PRO A 265 -22.70 -17.24 4.72
N THR A 266 -22.77 -18.55 4.94
CA THR A 266 -23.98 -19.27 5.34
C THR A 266 -24.04 -19.51 6.85
N SER A 267 -22.93 -19.29 7.55
CA SER A 267 -22.84 -19.50 8.98
C SER A 267 -21.92 -18.49 9.66
N ARG A 268 -22.11 -18.31 10.96
CA ARG A 268 -21.33 -17.43 11.82
C ARG A 268 -19.86 -17.89 11.99
N GLN A 269 -19.56 -19.16 11.72
CA GLN A 269 -18.21 -19.68 11.81
C GLN A 269 -17.28 -19.08 10.75
N ASP A 270 -17.80 -18.70 9.58
CA ASP A 270 -17.04 -17.92 8.61
C ASP A 270 -16.97 -16.44 9.03
N ALA A 271 -16.19 -16.18 10.08
CA ALA A 271 -16.08 -14.86 10.67
C ALA A 271 -15.56 -13.79 9.68
N LEU A 272 -14.64 -14.16 8.77
CA LEU A 272 -14.12 -13.26 7.76
C LEU A 272 -15.14 -12.98 6.64
N GLY A 273 -15.95 -13.96 6.28
CA GLY A 273 -17.05 -13.78 5.35
C GLY A 273 -18.12 -12.85 5.93
N VAL A 274 -18.48 -13.04 7.20
CA VAL A 274 -19.43 -12.16 7.91
C VAL A 274 -18.89 -10.73 7.99
N ALA A 275 -17.65 -10.54 8.37
CA ALA A 275 -17.03 -9.21 8.41
C ALA A 275 -17.02 -8.53 7.02
N SER A 276 -16.70 -9.29 5.98
CA SER A 276 -16.74 -8.78 4.60
C SER A 276 -18.15 -8.39 4.17
N MET A 277 -19.18 -9.16 4.60
CA MET A 277 -20.58 -8.85 4.27
C MET A 277 -21.08 -7.61 5.03
N VAL A 278 -20.69 -7.44 6.30
CA VAL A 278 -20.97 -6.23 7.08
C VAL A 278 -20.32 -5.01 6.43
N SER A 279 -19.04 -5.10 6.07
CA SER A 279 -18.33 -4.01 5.35
C SER A 279 -19.01 -3.65 4.04
N LEU A 280 -19.44 -4.65 3.26
CA LEU A 280 -20.18 -4.44 2.01
C LEU A 280 -21.52 -3.72 2.25
N CYS A 281 -22.27 -4.13 3.28
CA CYS A 281 -23.53 -3.50 3.65
C CYS A 281 -23.32 -2.01 4.00
N ASN A 282 -22.30 -1.71 4.80
CA ASN A 282 -21.96 -0.34 5.18
C ASN A 282 -21.50 0.50 3.96
N GLN A 283 -20.74 -0.08 3.03
CA GLN A 283 -20.36 0.59 1.78
C GLN A 283 -21.60 0.88 0.90
N PHE A 284 -22.51 -0.05 0.76
CA PHE A 284 -23.77 0.20 0.04
C PHE A 284 -24.66 1.24 0.72
N TYR A 285 -24.65 1.29 2.07
CA TYR A 285 -25.36 2.33 2.81
C TYR A 285 -24.81 3.73 2.48
N LEU A 286 -23.49 3.89 2.53
CA LEU A 286 -22.82 5.16 2.20
C LEU A 286 -23.00 5.56 0.73
N ALA A 287 -23.08 4.57 -0.17
CA ALA A 287 -23.32 4.79 -1.60
C ALA A 287 -24.81 4.98 -1.96
N GLY A 288 -25.75 4.90 -1.00
CA GLY A 288 -27.18 5.15 -1.22
C GLY A 288 -27.95 3.97 -1.84
N TYR A 289 -27.38 2.75 -1.86
CA TYR A 289 -28.04 1.55 -2.43
C TYR A 289 -29.01 0.90 -1.42
N TRP A 290 -30.03 1.63 -0.99
CA TRP A 290 -30.96 1.27 0.11
C TRP A 290 -31.63 -0.10 -0.05
N LYS A 291 -31.93 -0.54 -1.27
CA LYS A 291 -32.51 -1.87 -1.50
C LYS A 291 -31.49 -2.98 -1.20
N CYS A 292 -30.24 -2.80 -1.60
CA CYS A 292 -29.17 -3.75 -1.31
C CYS A 292 -28.88 -3.80 0.19
N VAL A 293 -28.82 -2.63 0.84
CA VAL A 293 -28.65 -2.53 2.31
C VAL A 293 -29.72 -3.33 3.04
N ARG A 294 -31.00 -3.09 2.76
CA ARG A 294 -32.12 -3.81 3.40
C ARG A 294 -32.04 -5.32 3.22
N TRP A 295 -31.63 -5.74 2.04
CA TRP A 295 -31.47 -7.17 1.78
C TRP A 295 -30.29 -7.75 2.58
N LEU A 296 -29.14 -7.06 2.62
CA LEU A 296 -27.98 -7.46 3.39
C LEU A 296 -28.23 -7.42 4.89
N ASP A 297 -28.93 -6.41 5.40
CA ASP A 297 -29.35 -6.34 6.81
C ASP A 297 -30.07 -7.64 7.22
N ASN A 298 -31.08 -8.04 6.45
CA ASN A 298 -31.83 -9.27 6.70
C ASN A 298 -30.96 -10.54 6.66
N GLN A 299 -29.91 -10.58 5.83
CA GLN A 299 -29.00 -11.73 5.77
C GLN A 299 -28.04 -11.72 6.97
N ILE A 300 -27.51 -10.55 7.34
CA ILE A 300 -26.57 -10.41 8.46
C ILE A 300 -27.27 -10.69 9.79
N GLU A 301 -28.48 -10.17 10.01
CA GLU A 301 -29.27 -10.36 11.23
C GLU A 301 -29.62 -11.82 11.51
N ARG A 302 -29.62 -12.68 10.48
CA ARG A 302 -29.75 -14.13 10.64
C ARG A 302 -28.51 -14.81 11.22
N LEU A 303 -27.36 -14.18 11.08
CA LEU A 303 -26.06 -14.73 11.47
C LEU A 303 -25.55 -14.14 12.79
N ILE A 304 -25.74 -12.82 12.98
CA ILE A 304 -25.21 -12.07 14.13
C ILE A 304 -26.17 -10.95 14.55
N PRO A 305 -26.10 -10.49 15.82
CA PRO A 305 -26.69 -9.21 16.20
C PRO A 305 -26.06 -8.07 15.37
N PHE A 306 -26.90 -7.27 14.72
CA PHE A 306 -26.46 -6.23 13.78
C PHE A 306 -27.09 -4.86 14.11
N PRO A 307 -26.82 -4.29 15.30
CA PRO A 307 -27.31 -2.97 15.68
C PRO A 307 -26.61 -1.85 14.93
N ALA A 308 -27.23 -0.66 14.92
CA ALA A 308 -26.54 0.56 14.54
C ALA A 308 -25.52 0.95 15.63
N VAL A 309 -24.29 1.24 15.25
CA VAL A 309 -23.19 1.58 16.18
C VAL A 309 -22.66 3.02 15.96
N GLY A 310 -23.37 3.82 15.18
CA GLY A 310 -22.94 5.16 14.84
C GLY A 310 -21.99 5.20 13.63
N ARG A 311 -21.53 6.40 13.30
CA ARG A 311 -20.53 6.63 12.26
C ARG A 311 -19.19 6.87 12.96
N ASP A 312 -18.29 5.93 12.89
CA ASP A 312 -16.89 6.20 13.22
C ASP A 312 -16.30 7.05 12.09
N GLN A 313 -15.76 8.21 12.43
CA GLN A 313 -15.12 9.10 11.44
C GLN A 313 -13.75 8.58 11.01
N ASN A 314 -13.18 7.68 11.77
CA ASN A 314 -11.92 7.00 11.48
C ASN A 314 -12.25 5.64 10.84
N ASP A 315 -11.67 5.41 9.68
CA ASP A 315 -11.84 4.28 8.80
C ASP A 315 -12.12 2.95 9.53
N PRO A 316 -13.27 2.26 9.25
CA PRO A 316 -13.55 0.94 9.83
C PRO A 316 -12.54 -0.15 9.42
N LEU A 317 -11.51 0.18 8.65
CA LEU A 317 -10.43 -0.71 8.25
C LEU A 317 -9.19 -0.64 9.15
N ASP A 318 -9.18 0.16 10.20
CA ASP A 318 -8.10 0.15 11.20
C ASP A 318 -8.26 -1.07 12.12
N TRP A 319 -7.87 -2.21 11.57
CA TRP A 319 -8.02 -3.56 12.11
C TRP A 319 -7.11 -3.86 13.32
N PHE A 320 -6.30 -2.90 13.77
CA PHE A 320 -5.21 -3.14 14.72
C PHE A 320 -5.45 -2.66 16.15
N GLU A 321 -6.41 -1.81 16.40
CA GLU A 321 -6.71 -1.36 17.76
C GLU A 321 -8.14 -1.72 18.17
N SER A 322 -8.26 -2.67 19.09
CA SER A 322 -9.48 -3.16 19.77
C SER A 322 -10.49 -3.86 18.86
N SER A 323 -10.98 -5.00 19.30
CA SER A 323 -11.97 -5.88 18.62
C SER A 323 -13.03 -5.11 17.82
N PRO A 324 -12.90 -4.95 16.49
CA PRO A 324 -13.80 -4.11 15.70
C PRO A 324 -15.23 -4.64 15.79
N SER A 325 -16.17 -3.73 16.07
CA SER A 325 -17.59 -4.06 16.11
C SER A 325 -18.12 -4.33 14.71
N LEU A 326 -18.91 -5.39 14.57
CA LEU A 326 -19.60 -5.74 13.34
C LEU A 326 -21.02 -5.13 13.33
N GLY A 327 -21.12 -3.81 13.54
CA GLY A 327 -22.36 -3.07 13.52
C GLY A 327 -22.62 -2.35 12.21
N LYS A 328 -23.86 -1.91 12.00
CA LYS A 328 -24.23 -1.10 10.83
C LYS A 328 -23.97 0.39 11.07
N ILE A 329 -23.47 1.05 10.04
CA ILE A 329 -23.41 2.51 9.98
C ILE A 329 -24.82 3.04 9.80
N SER A 330 -25.20 4.05 10.58
CA SER A 330 -26.50 4.73 10.42
C SER A 330 -26.36 6.21 10.74
N TYR A 331 -27.01 7.03 9.95
CA TYR A 331 -27.18 8.47 10.26
C TYR A 331 -28.33 8.74 11.25
N LEU A 332 -29.14 7.71 11.51
CA LEU A 332 -30.23 7.78 12.47
C LEU A 332 -29.68 7.46 13.86
N ALA A 333 -30.36 7.99 14.88
CA ALA A 333 -30.05 7.63 16.27
C ALA A 333 -30.19 6.14 16.48
N TYR A 334 -29.23 5.54 17.18
CA TYR A 334 -29.32 4.14 17.59
C TYR A 334 -30.22 4.01 18.83
N LYS A 335 -30.85 2.84 18.98
CA LYS A 335 -31.60 2.49 20.17
C LYS A 335 -30.68 1.69 21.10
N PRO A 336 -30.35 2.18 22.30
CA PRO A 336 -29.54 1.42 23.24
C PRO A 336 -30.30 0.20 23.77
N ASP A 337 -29.58 -0.87 24.03
CA ASP A 337 -30.13 -2.07 24.73
C ASP A 337 -30.14 -1.86 26.24
N GLY A 338 -29.32 -0.94 26.75
CA GLY A 338 -29.25 -0.59 28.16
C GLY A 338 -28.19 0.46 28.47
N TYR A 339 -28.09 0.81 29.75
CA TYR A 339 -27.15 1.77 30.29
C TYR A 339 -26.18 1.09 31.25
N ASP A 340 -24.88 1.32 31.06
CA ASP A 340 -23.83 0.83 31.95
C ASP A 340 -23.52 1.91 33.00
N GLN A 341 -23.90 1.62 34.26
CA GLN A 341 -23.71 2.57 35.36
C GLN A 341 -22.23 2.80 35.70
N SER A 342 -21.35 1.80 35.49
CA SER A 342 -19.94 1.92 35.80
C SER A 342 -19.19 2.82 34.84
N LEU A 343 -19.58 2.81 33.58
CA LEU A 343 -19.01 3.64 32.52
C LEU A 343 -19.84 4.87 32.19
N GLN A 344 -21.03 5.00 32.82
CA GLN A 344 -21.99 6.09 32.57
C GLN A 344 -22.31 6.28 31.08
N ARG A 345 -22.51 5.18 30.36
CA ARG A 345 -22.75 5.16 28.91
C ARG A 345 -23.81 4.15 28.51
N ASP A 346 -24.52 4.49 27.46
CA ASP A 346 -25.39 3.57 26.76
C ASP A 346 -24.59 2.47 26.05
N PHE A 347 -25.13 1.27 25.97
CA PHE A 347 -24.52 0.16 25.20
C PHE A 347 -25.51 -0.50 24.28
N VAL A 348 -24.96 -1.14 23.25
CA VAL A 348 -25.66 -2.04 22.35
C VAL A 348 -24.97 -3.42 22.37
N THR A 349 -25.75 -4.47 22.21
CA THR A 349 -25.22 -5.83 22.08
C THR A 349 -24.83 -6.09 20.63
N CYS A 350 -23.53 -6.10 20.35
CA CYS A 350 -23.00 -6.20 19.00
C CYS A 350 -22.04 -7.39 18.86
N ALA A 351 -21.99 -7.95 17.67
CA ALA A 351 -20.96 -8.90 17.31
C ALA A 351 -19.61 -8.17 17.14
N THR A 352 -18.53 -8.78 17.60
CA THR A 352 -17.15 -8.27 17.48
C THR A 352 -16.25 -9.35 16.92
N LEU A 353 -15.25 -8.97 16.14
CA LEU A 353 -14.19 -9.89 15.72
C LEU A 353 -13.23 -10.13 16.88
N HIS A 354 -12.95 -11.39 17.12
CA HIS A 354 -11.93 -11.82 18.08
C HIS A 354 -10.80 -12.50 17.31
N LEU A 355 -9.65 -11.85 17.29
CA LEU A 355 -8.46 -12.31 16.61
C LEU A 355 -7.55 -13.00 17.64
N VAL A 356 -7.15 -14.24 17.37
CA VAL A 356 -6.09 -14.90 18.11
C VAL A 356 -4.80 -14.72 17.30
N ILE A 357 -3.95 -13.81 17.75
CA ILE A 357 -2.67 -13.54 17.13
C ILE A 357 -1.59 -14.29 17.92
N PRO A 358 -0.84 -15.20 17.29
CA PRO A 358 0.27 -15.85 17.98
C PRO A 358 1.31 -14.79 18.34
N ILE A 359 1.65 -14.71 19.61
CA ILE A 359 2.62 -13.77 20.13
C ILE A 359 3.90 -14.55 20.41
N ASN A 360 4.93 -14.32 19.60
CA ASN A 360 6.26 -14.83 19.84
C ASN A 360 7.15 -13.68 20.27
N SER A 361 7.91 -13.85 21.34
CA SER A 361 8.97 -12.90 21.70
C SER A 361 10.04 -12.91 20.61
N VAL A 362 10.57 -11.76 20.32
CA VAL A 362 11.73 -11.59 19.44
C VAL A 362 12.90 -11.11 20.30
N ASP A 363 14.08 -11.61 20.01
CA ASP A 363 15.34 -11.25 20.65
C ASP A 363 16.44 -11.00 19.60
N GLY A 364 17.64 -10.72 20.04
CA GLY A 364 18.79 -10.53 19.18
C GLY A 364 18.59 -9.45 18.10
N TYR A 365 19.06 -9.74 16.89
CA TYR A 365 18.99 -8.80 15.77
C TYR A 365 17.56 -8.49 15.32
N GLU A 366 16.63 -9.43 15.41
CA GLU A 366 15.23 -9.19 15.05
C GLU A 366 14.58 -8.17 16.01
N ALA A 367 14.88 -8.26 17.30
CA ALA A 367 14.41 -7.30 18.30
C ALA A 367 14.99 -5.91 18.06
N LEU A 368 16.29 -5.83 17.78
CA LEU A 368 16.98 -4.58 17.48
C LEU A 368 16.44 -3.90 16.23
N MET A 369 16.26 -4.64 15.14
CA MET A 369 15.66 -4.11 13.91
C MET A 369 14.24 -3.59 14.14
N LYS A 370 13.43 -4.34 14.89
CA LYS A 370 12.07 -3.93 15.24
C LYS A 370 12.08 -2.67 16.11
N PHE A 371 13.03 -2.54 17.04
CA PHE A 371 13.21 -1.36 17.85
C PHE A 371 13.51 -0.12 16.97
N PHE A 372 14.49 -0.19 16.09
CA PHE A 372 14.86 0.95 15.25
C PHE A 372 13.74 1.38 14.32
N LEU A 373 13.02 0.44 13.72
CA LEU A 373 11.86 0.76 12.89
C LEU A 373 10.77 1.50 13.68
N ARG A 374 10.56 1.12 14.94
CA ARG A 374 9.57 1.77 15.80
C ARG A 374 10.05 3.09 16.37
N ALA A 375 11.31 3.16 16.80
CA ALA A 375 11.91 4.37 17.33
C ALA A 375 11.81 5.55 16.37
N TYR A 376 12.07 5.32 15.08
CA TYR A 376 11.92 6.34 14.06
C TYR A 376 10.48 6.88 13.92
N ASN A 377 9.50 6.00 13.95
CA ASN A 377 8.10 6.42 13.87
C ASN A 377 7.67 7.21 15.12
N LEU A 378 8.11 6.78 16.30
CA LEU A 378 7.82 7.47 17.57
C LEU A 378 8.49 8.85 17.66
N GLU A 379 9.73 8.98 17.15
CA GLU A 379 10.41 10.27 17.07
C GLU A 379 9.67 11.25 16.15
N ARG A 380 9.14 10.77 15.03
CA ARG A 380 8.35 11.56 14.07
C ARG A 380 6.99 11.97 14.63
N GLU A 381 6.33 11.11 15.39
CA GLU A 381 4.97 11.33 15.92
C GLU A 381 4.94 12.05 17.27
N SER A 382 5.91 11.82 18.13
CA SER A 382 5.88 12.24 19.55
C SER A 382 7.16 12.90 20.07
N GLY A 383 8.15 13.11 19.21
CA GLY A 383 9.47 13.65 19.59
C GLY A 383 10.28 12.70 20.49
N LEU A 384 11.33 13.25 21.13
CA LEU A 384 12.24 12.47 22.02
C LEU A 384 11.53 11.82 23.19
N ASP A 385 10.45 12.41 23.71
CA ASP A 385 9.69 11.85 24.83
C ASP A 385 8.95 10.56 24.44
N GLY A 386 8.59 10.38 23.17
CA GLY A 386 8.02 9.16 22.66
C GLY A 386 8.98 7.97 22.66
N LEU A 387 10.28 8.22 22.51
CA LEU A 387 11.33 7.18 22.58
C LEU A 387 11.48 6.60 23.99
N LEU A 388 11.25 7.39 25.04
CA LEU A 388 11.34 6.95 26.44
C LEU A 388 10.13 6.09 26.86
N ALA A 389 9.02 6.19 26.14
CA ALA A 389 7.80 5.43 26.38
C ALA A 389 7.72 4.13 25.59
N VAL A 390 8.85 3.54 25.18
CA VAL A 390 8.87 2.28 24.43
C VAL A 390 8.21 1.18 25.25
N ASP A 391 7.01 0.79 24.83
CA ASP A 391 6.26 -0.31 25.42
C ASP A 391 7.04 -1.63 25.26
N LYS A 392 7.14 -2.42 26.33
CA LYS A 392 7.73 -3.77 26.29
C LYS A 392 7.11 -4.67 25.23
N LYS A 393 5.90 -4.38 24.78
CA LYS A 393 5.24 -5.06 23.66
C LYS A 393 5.95 -4.91 22.31
N HIS A 394 6.90 -3.96 22.15
CA HIS A 394 7.64 -3.85 20.90
C HIS A 394 8.50 -5.08 20.58
N LEU A 395 8.92 -5.82 21.60
CA LEU A 395 9.67 -7.07 21.46
C LEU A 395 8.79 -8.27 21.10
N VAL A 396 7.47 -8.08 21.07
CA VAL A 396 6.52 -9.13 20.73
C VAL A 396 6.24 -9.13 19.24
N ARG A 397 6.48 -10.24 18.56
CA ARG A 397 6.14 -10.40 17.16
C ARG A 397 4.64 -10.68 17.03
N SER A 398 3.88 -9.76 16.40
CA SER A 398 2.52 -10.01 16.00
C SER A 398 2.53 -10.72 14.64
N GLY A 399 2.14 -12.00 14.62
CA GLY A 399 1.94 -12.75 13.38
C GLY A 399 0.58 -12.46 12.76
N ARG A 400 0.28 -13.13 11.63
CA ARG A 400 -1.10 -13.18 11.13
C ARG A 400 -1.98 -13.89 12.16
N PRO A 401 -3.26 -13.49 12.31
CA PRO A 401 -4.17 -14.19 13.19
C PRO A 401 -4.17 -15.69 12.88
N SER A 402 -3.95 -16.52 13.88
CA SER A 402 -4.05 -17.98 13.76
C SER A 402 -5.51 -18.45 13.68
N SER A 403 -6.41 -17.69 14.31
CA SER A 403 -7.84 -17.89 14.19
C SER A 403 -8.60 -16.56 14.31
N VAL A 404 -9.75 -16.52 13.65
CA VAL A 404 -10.69 -15.40 13.70
C VAL A 404 -12.05 -15.96 14.08
N SER A 405 -12.67 -15.40 15.10
CA SER A 405 -13.98 -15.82 15.58
C SER A 405 -14.86 -14.60 15.88
N ILE A 406 -16.16 -14.83 15.97
CA ILE A 406 -17.13 -13.79 16.33
C ILE A 406 -17.57 -14.02 17.78
N LYS A 407 -17.42 -12.98 18.60
CA LYS A 407 -17.97 -12.91 19.96
C LYS A 407 -19.03 -11.82 20.03
N VAL A 408 -20.07 -12.05 20.83
CA VAL A 408 -21.09 -11.03 21.09
C VAL A 408 -20.74 -10.34 22.41
N LYS A 409 -20.67 -9.02 22.38
CA LYS A 409 -20.27 -8.18 23.52
C LYS A 409 -21.11 -6.91 23.59
N LYS A 410 -21.07 -6.25 24.74
CA LYS A 410 -21.51 -4.86 24.88
C LYS A 410 -20.54 -3.97 24.13
N VAL A 411 -21.06 -3.09 23.30
CA VAL A 411 -20.30 -2.06 22.57
C VAL A 411 -20.92 -0.72 22.93
N TYR A 412 -20.10 0.28 23.15
CA TYR A 412 -20.50 1.62 23.55
C TYR A 412 -20.37 2.54 22.34
N PRO A 413 -21.48 2.80 21.63
CA PRO A 413 -21.47 3.69 20.46
C PRO A 413 -21.03 5.10 20.85
N LEU A 414 -20.36 5.78 19.90
CA LEU A 414 -19.90 7.17 20.05
C LEU A 414 -21.05 8.14 19.78
#